data_6007c5d088f87110cea2beb2b9ca3c17
#
_entry.id   6007c5d088f87110cea2beb2b9ca3c17
#
_cell.length_a   1.000
_cell.length_b   1.000
_cell.length_c   1.000
_cell.angle_alpha   90.00
_cell.angle_beta   90.00
_cell.angle_gamma   90.00
#
_symmetry.space_group_name_H-M   'P 1'
#
loop_
_entity.id
_entity.type
_entity.pdbx_description
1 polymer ?
#
loop_
_entity_poly.entity_id
_entity_poly.type
_entity_poly.pdbx_seq_one_letter_code
_entity_poly.pdbx_strand_id
1 'polypeptide(L)'
;LEFEIEIPDTLRFQDAEKYAAYLKTPAGRLRSDLAWDNLRRYLPRDASNHRALDVGGGTGFASVQLARMGHEVVLLDGSEQMLRIARQHAEACGVTPRISFCHAETGQLRELFAAESFDVLVCHNLLEYSENPSATVRDIAHVLRKDGVLSVLVRNRAGEVLKEAVKSAEWKLATANLTAETVADTLYGNRMRLFTPADLHELLTRAGLEIVSEHGVRVFFDYLAVENPTGAAYSQIFELESTLGARPEFFAIARYIQAIAHRSHASYSEVAGP
;
A
#
# COMPACT_ATOMS: atom_id res chain seq x y z
N LEU A 1 -26.09 25.52 -0.03
CA LEU A 1 -26.35 24.08 0.25
C LEU A 1 -25.70 23.30 -0.87
N GLU A 2 -24.42 22.96 -0.71
CA GLU A 2 -23.72 21.98 -1.55
C GLU A 2 -24.20 20.61 -1.07
N PHE A 3 -24.94 19.91 -1.91
CA PHE A 3 -25.24 18.50 -1.70
C PHE A 3 -23.96 17.74 -2.03
N GLU A 4 -23.22 17.27 -1.03
CA GLU A 4 -22.24 16.18 -1.22
C GLU A 4 -23.02 14.95 -1.71
N ILE A 5 -22.87 14.65 -2.99
CA ILE A 5 -23.35 13.37 -3.53
C ILE A 5 -22.37 12.33 -2.98
N GLU A 6 -22.82 11.57 -1.98
CA GLU A 6 -22.10 10.35 -1.57
C GLU A 6 -22.03 9.42 -2.79
N ILE A 7 -20.85 9.30 -3.37
CA ILE A 7 -20.56 8.33 -4.41
C ILE A 7 -20.44 6.98 -3.70
N PRO A 8 -21.30 5.99 -3.99
CA PRO A 8 -21.20 4.67 -3.41
C PRO A 8 -19.79 4.11 -3.62
N ASP A 9 -19.22 3.41 -2.61
CA ASP A 9 -17.86 2.85 -2.66
C ASP A 9 -17.64 1.95 -3.88
N THR A 10 -18.67 1.27 -4.36
CA THR A 10 -18.69 0.49 -5.60
C THR A 10 -18.38 1.30 -6.87
N LEU A 11 -18.56 2.62 -6.84
CA LEU A 11 -18.26 3.54 -7.95
C LEU A 11 -16.85 4.16 -7.86
N ARG A 12 -16.18 4.05 -6.71
CA ARG A 12 -14.86 4.69 -6.47
C ARG A 12 -13.74 4.10 -7.32
N PHE A 13 -13.84 2.84 -7.78
CA PHE A 13 -12.78 2.14 -8.50
C PHE A 13 -13.26 1.59 -9.86
N GLN A 14 -14.06 2.38 -10.60
CA GLN A 14 -14.65 1.95 -11.88
C GLN A 14 -13.63 1.69 -13.00
N ASP A 15 -12.37 2.07 -12.82
CA ASP A 15 -11.36 1.93 -13.88
C ASP A 15 -10.24 0.96 -13.49
N ALA A 16 -10.63 -0.28 -13.14
CA ALA A 16 -9.69 -1.35 -12.80
C ALA A 16 -8.72 -1.66 -13.95
N GLU A 17 -9.17 -1.53 -15.20
CA GLU A 17 -8.34 -1.74 -16.39
C GLU A 17 -7.27 -0.65 -16.52
N LYS A 18 -7.61 0.61 -16.22
CA LYS A 18 -6.64 1.72 -16.21
C LYS A 18 -5.57 1.52 -15.15
N TYR A 19 -5.97 1.07 -13.96
CA TYR A 19 -5.01 0.73 -12.90
C TYR A 19 -4.12 -0.45 -13.30
N ALA A 20 -4.69 -1.50 -13.88
CA ALA A 20 -3.94 -2.64 -14.40
C ALA A 20 -2.95 -2.22 -15.50
N ALA A 21 -3.36 -1.29 -16.38
CA ALA A 21 -2.48 -0.72 -17.38
C ALA A 21 -1.35 0.11 -16.76
N TYR A 22 -1.66 0.94 -15.74
CA TYR A 22 -0.65 1.67 -14.99
C TYR A 22 0.40 0.75 -14.36
N LEU A 23 0.00 -0.38 -13.78
CA LEU A 23 0.94 -1.33 -13.16
C LEU A 23 1.93 -1.95 -14.17
N LYS A 24 1.56 -1.99 -15.46
CA LYS A 24 2.45 -2.45 -16.55
C LYS A 24 3.44 -1.37 -17.00
N THR A 25 3.23 -0.11 -16.64
CA THR A 25 4.19 0.97 -16.92
C THR A 25 5.47 0.77 -16.10
N PRO A 26 6.62 1.30 -16.55
CA PRO A 26 7.84 1.24 -15.76
C PRO A 26 7.70 1.82 -14.35
N ALA A 27 6.94 2.91 -14.21
CA ALA A 27 6.68 3.54 -12.92
C ALA A 27 5.82 2.68 -11.99
N GLY A 28 4.76 2.06 -12.50
CA GLY A 28 3.89 1.16 -11.75
C GLY A 28 4.61 -0.11 -11.34
N ARG A 29 5.35 -0.71 -12.28
CA ARG A 29 6.20 -1.88 -12.04
C ARG A 29 7.25 -1.60 -10.97
N LEU A 30 8.03 -0.52 -11.11
CA LEU A 30 9.08 -0.16 -10.16
C LEU A 30 8.53 0.05 -8.75
N ARG A 31 7.37 0.71 -8.61
CA ARG A 31 6.70 0.86 -7.31
C ARG A 31 6.42 -0.50 -6.68
N SER A 32 5.83 -1.40 -7.44
CA SER A 32 5.44 -2.73 -6.93
C SER A 32 6.65 -3.59 -6.61
N ASP A 33 7.67 -3.58 -7.47
CA ASP A 33 8.91 -4.35 -7.29
C ASP A 33 9.69 -3.86 -6.06
N LEU A 34 9.82 -2.54 -5.85
CA LEU A 34 10.48 -1.95 -4.66
C LEU A 34 9.71 -2.28 -3.38
N ALA A 35 8.38 -2.09 -3.38
CA ALA A 35 7.58 -2.38 -2.21
C ALA A 35 7.63 -3.87 -1.83
N TRP A 36 7.67 -4.75 -2.81
CA TRP A 36 7.85 -6.17 -2.60
C TRP A 36 9.26 -6.51 -2.07
N ASP A 37 10.31 -5.94 -2.67
CA ASP A 37 11.70 -6.18 -2.23
C ASP A 37 11.92 -5.76 -0.76
N ASN A 38 11.32 -4.65 -0.36
CA ASN A 38 11.36 -4.20 1.02
C ASN A 38 10.64 -5.18 1.96
N LEU A 39 9.40 -5.60 1.62
CA LEU A 39 8.62 -6.52 2.45
C LEU A 39 9.27 -7.89 2.58
N ARG A 40 9.70 -8.51 1.47
CA ARG A 40 10.18 -9.89 1.45
C ARG A 40 11.36 -10.17 2.38
N ARG A 41 12.11 -9.15 2.80
CA ARG A 41 13.24 -9.24 3.74
C ARG A 41 12.80 -9.55 5.16
N TYR A 42 11.53 -9.29 5.49
CA TYR A 42 10.91 -9.48 6.80
C TYR A 42 9.99 -10.71 6.85
N LEU A 43 9.76 -11.33 5.70
CA LEU A 43 8.94 -12.53 5.65
C LEU A 43 9.71 -13.77 6.13
N PRO A 44 9.03 -14.73 6.80
CA PRO A 44 9.65 -15.99 7.17
C PRO A 44 10.13 -16.74 5.93
N ARG A 45 11.29 -17.41 6.05
CA ARG A 45 11.88 -18.18 4.95
C ARG A 45 11.06 -19.42 4.60
N ASP A 46 10.42 -20.02 5.60
CA ASP A 46 9.47 -21.11 5.43
C ASP A 46 8.06 -20.53 5.62
N ALA A 47 7.34 -20.41 4.51
CA ALA A 47 5.97 -19.90 4.49
C ALA A 47 4.92 -21.03 4.55
N SER A 48 5.34 -22.30 4.72
CA SER A 48 4.43 -23.42 4.86
C SER A 48 3.52 -23.19 6.08
N ASN A 49 2.21 -23.25 5.87
CA ASN A 49 1.16 -22.98 6.87
C ASN A 49 1.01 -21.51 7.33
N HIS A 50 1.71 -20.54 6.75
CA HIS A 50 1.49 -19.14 7.06
C HIS A 50 0.33 -18.57 6.22
N ARG A 51 -0.54 -17.81 6.90
CA ARG A 51 -1.67 -17.13 6.28
C ARG A 51 -1.34 -15.66 6.04
N ALA A 52 -1.62 -15.19 4.85
CA ALA A 52 -1.46 -13.79 4.49
C ALA A 52 -2.79 -13.14 4.10
N LEU A 53 -2.95 -11.86 4.42
CA LEU A 53 -4.09 -11.04 3.98
C LEU A 53 -3.57 -9.83 3.20
N ASP A 54 -4.06 -9.68 1.97
CA ASP A 54 -3.81 -8.51 1.11
C ASP A 54 -5.07 -7.65 1.12
N VAL A 55 -5.04 -6.57 1.92
CA VAL A 55 -6.19 -5.68 2.16
C VAL A 55 -6.20 -4.58 1.10
N GLY A 56 -7.27 -4.52 0.30
CA GLY A 56 -7.31 -3.67 -0.89
C GLY A 56 -6.30 -4.15 -1.93
N GLY A 57 -6.21 -5.47 -2.12
CA GLY A 57 -5.16 -6.11 -2.92
C GLY A 57 -5.23 -5.81 -4.42
N GLY A 58 -6.31 -5.15 -4.88
CA GLY A 58 -6.49 -4.69 -6.27
C GLY A 58 -6.29 -5.83 -7.27
N THR A 59 -5.32 -5.68 -8.17
CA THR A 59 -5.00 -6.66 -9.22
C THR A 59 -4.13 -7.83 -8.74
N GLY A 60 -3.87 -7.95 -7.42
CA GLY A 60 -3.27 -9.11 -6.79
C GLY A 60 -1.76 -9.25 -6.94
N PHE A 61 -1.01 -8.16 -7.18
CA PHE A 61 0.45 -8.26 -7.33
C PHE A 61 1.11 -8.86 -6.07
N ALA A 62 0.85 -8.30 -4.87
CA ALA A 62 1.42 -8.79 -3.63
C ALA A 62 0.90 -10.19 -3.29
N SER A 63 -0.39 -10.44 -3.48
CA SER A 63 -1.01 -11.75 -3.30
C SER A 63 -0.32 -12.86 -4.11
N VAL A 64 -0.02 -12.60 -5.39
CA VAL A 64 0.69 -13.56 -6.25
C VAL A 64 2.11 -13.82 -5.73
N GLN A 65 2.83 -12.79 -5.29
CA GLN A 65 4.18 -12.97 -4.76
C GLN A 65 4.18 -13.78 -3.46
N LEU A 66 3.25 -13.49 -2.54
CA LEU A 66 3.07 -14.26 -1.30
C LEU A 66 2.72 -15.71 -1.58
N ALA A 67 1.78 -15.96 -2.51
CA ALA A 67 1.39 -17.31 -2.91
C ALA A 67 2.55 -18.11 -3.53
N ARG A 68 3.42 -17.46 -4.32
CA ARG A 68 4.66 -18.07 -4.86
C ARG A 68 5.66 -18.46 -3.77
N MET A 69 5.66 -17.76 -2.64
CA MET A 69 6.47 -18.13 -1.46
C MET A 69 5.84 -19.26 -0.64
N GLY A 70 4.60 -19.66 -0.96
CA GLY A 70 3.92 -20.76 -0.27
C GLY A 70 2.87 -20.34 0.74
N HIS A 71 2.61 -19.05 0.93
CA HIS A 71 1.55 -18.57 1.81
C HIS A 71 0.15 -18.95 1.29
N GLU A 72 -0.78 -19.23 2.23
CA GLU A 72 -2.21 -19.23 1.95
C GLU A 72 -2.72 -17.78 2.04
N VAL A 73 -3.14 -17.22 0.91
CA VAL A 73 -3.44 -15.79 0.80
C VAL A 73 -4.95 -15.57 0.72
N VAL A 74 -5.44 -14.60 1.48
CA VAL A 74 -6.75 -13.98 1.24
C VAL A 74 -6.49 -12.63 0.59
N LEU A 75 -7.04 -12.40 -0.61
CA LEU A 75 -7.08 -11.11 -1.27
C LEU A 75 -8.45 -10.51 -1.03
N LEU A 76 -8.52 -9.43 -0.28
CA LEU A 76 -9.74 -8.67 -0.02
C LEU A 76 -9.73 -7.37 -0.81
N ASP A 77 -10.80 -7.10 -1.55
CA ASP A 77 -10.99 -5.84 -2.28
C ASP A 77 -12.49 -5.54 -2.44
N GLY A 78 -12.87 -4.26 -2.33
CA GLY A 78 -14.24 -3.80 -2.54
C GLY A 78 -14.67 -3.75 -4.01
N SER A 79 -13.76 -3.93 -4.96
CA SER A 79 -14.03 -3.90 -6.39
C SER A 79 -14.02 -5.30 -7.01
N GLU A 80 -15.19 -5.80 -7.43
CA GLU A 80 -15.28 -7.08 -8.16
C GLU A 80 -14.48 -7.05 -9.48
N GLN A 81 -14.33 -5.87 -10.11
CA GLN A 81 -13.50 -5.73 -11.31
C GLN A 81 -12.02 -5.96 -11.01
N MET A 82 -11.52 -5.43 -9.89
CA MET A 82 -10.15 -5.68 -9.42
C MET A 82 -9.95 -7.17 -9.14
N LEU A 83 -10.87 -7.79 -8.40
CA LEU A 83 -10.81 -9.22 -8.09
C LEU A 83 -10.84 -10.09 -9.34
N ARG A 84 -11.59 -9.72 -10.37
CA ARG A 84 -11.58 -10.42 -11.67
C ARG A 84 -10.19 -10.38 -12.32
N ILE A 85 -9.53 -9.22 -12.34
CA ILE A 85 -8.18 -9.08 -12.88
C ILE A 85 -7.18 -9.87 -12.02
N ALA A 86 -7.34 -9.84 -10.69
CA ALA A 86 -6.48 -10.58 -9.78
C ALA A 86 -6.60 -12.11 -9.98
N ARG A 87 -7.80 -12.65 -10.23
CA ARG A 87 -8.00 -14.08 -10.57
C ARG A 87 -7.26 -14.45 -11.86
N GLN A 88 -7.38 -13.63 -12.92
CA GLN A 88 -6.65 -13.85 -14.16
C GLN A 88 -5.12 -13.81 -13.96
N HIS A 89 -4.65 -12.88 -13.13
CA HIS A 89 -3.22 -12.79 -12.80
C HIS A 89 -2.73 -14.01 -12.01
N ALA A 90 -3.49 -14.47 -11.02
CA ALA A 90 -3.17 -15.67 -10.24
C ALA A 90 -3.16 -16.94 -11.11
N GLU A 91 -4.12 -17.05 -12.03
CA GLU A 91 -4.21 -18.15 -13.00
C GLU A 91 -3.00 -18.16 -13.94
N ALA A 92 -2.68 -17.02 -14.54
CA ALA A 92 -1.51 -16.88 -15.42
C ALA A 92 -0.19 -17.20 -14.72
N CYS A 93 -0.14 -17.04 -13.39
CA CYS A 93 1.02 -17.35 -12.55
C CYS A 93 0.99 -18.76 -11.92
N GLY A 94 -0.09 -19.53 -12.11
CA GLY A 94 -0.22 -20.90 -11.58
C GLY A 94 -0.39 -20.97 -10.07
N VAL A 95 -0.85 -19.89 -9.40
CA VAL A 95 -0.95 -19.81 -7.94
C VAL A 95 -2.38 -19.72 -7.41
N THR A 96 -3.37 -19.85 -8.26
CA THR A 96 -4.80 -19.76 -7.91
C THR A 96 -5.18 -20.66 -6.73
N PRO A 97 -4.68 -21.91 -6.58
CA PRO A 97 -5.06 -22.76 -5.45
C PRO A 97 -4.69 -22.20 -4.07
N ARG A 98 -3.77 -21.24 -4.01
CA ARG A 98 -3.31 -20.62 -2.77
C ARG A 98 -3.94 -19.26 -2.47
N ILE A 99 -4.81 -18.75 -3.36
CA ILE A 99 -5.41 -17.42 -3.18
C ILE A 99 -6.93 -17.54 -3.10
N SER A 100 -7.49 -17.13 -1.97
CA SER A 100 -8.92 -16.91 -1.78
C SER A 100 -9.26 -15.45 -2.06
N PHE A 101 -10.26 -15.20 -2.88
CA PHE A 101 -10.69 -13.86 -3.27
C PHE A 101 -11.95 -13.47 -2.49
N CYS A 102 -11.86 -12.40 -1.71
CA CYS A 102 -12.91 -11.90 -0.84
C CYS A 102 -13.41 -10.54 -1.33
N HIS A 103 -14.64 -10.47 -1.82
CA HIS A 103 -15.29 -9.21 -2.18
C HIS A 103 -15.92 -8.61 -0.94
N ALA A 104 -15.26 -7.62 -0.33
CA ALA A 104 -15.69 -6.97 0.89
C ALA A 104 -14.99 -5.62 1.09
N GLU A 105 -15.63 -4.75 1.87
CA GLU A 105 -15.05 -3.49 2.30
C GLU A 105 -14.15 -3.68 3.53
N THR A 106 -13.18 -2.76 3.71
CA THR A 106 -12.23 -2.82 4.84
C THR A 106 -12.92 -2.74 6.21
N GLY A 107 -14.05 -2.07 6.31
CA GLY A 107 -14.85 -2.00 7.54
C GLY A 107 -15.41 -3.34 8.01
N GLN A 108 -15.41 -4.37 7.15
CA GLN A 108 -15.92 -5.72 7.47
C GLN A 108 -14.82 -6.67 7.99
N LEU A 109 -13.57 -6.21 8.12
CA LEU A 109 -12.45 -7.07 8.49
C LEU A 109 -12.69 -7.87 9.77
N ARG A 110 -13.25 -7.23 10.82
CA ARG A 110 -13.54 -7.90 12.12
C ARG A 110 -14.72 -8.84 12.07
N GLU A 111 -15.63 -8.67 11.14
CA GLU A 111 -16.76 -9.57 10.93
C GLU A 111 -16.33 -10.83 10.15
N LEU A 112 -15.42 -10.65 9.19
CA LEU A 112 -14.96 -11.71 8.31
C LEU A 112 -13.85 -12.57 8.92
N PHE A 113 -13.01 -12.00 9.78
CA PHE A 113 -11.82 -12.66 10.29
C PHE A 113 -11.71 -12.54 11.82
N ALA A 114 -11.39 -13.66 12.46
CA ALA A 114 -11.11 -13.68 13.89
C ALA A 114 -9.82 -12.88 14.20
N ALA A 115 -9.68 -12.45 15.44
CA ALA A 115 -8.46 -11.84 15.92
C ALA A 115 -7.25 -12.79 15.70
N GLU A 116 -6.09 -12.20 15.39
CA GLU A 116 -4.84 -12.95 15.26
C GLU A 116 -4.89 -14.10 14.23
N SER A 117 -5.55 -13.84 13.06
CA SER A 117 -5.76 -14.85 12.02
C SER A 117 -4.67 -14.92 10.97
N PHE A 118 -3.84 -13.86 10.84
CA PHE A 118 -2.87 -13.74 9.76
C PHE A 118 -1.47 -13.47 10.26
N ASP A 119 -0.50 -14.14 9.64
CA ASP A 119 0.93 -13.98 9.93
C ASP A 119 1.54 -12.80 9.17
N VAL A 120 1.00 -12.49 7.97
CA VAL A 120 1.44 -11.42 7.11
C VAL A 120 0.23 -10.60 6.63
N LEU A 121 0.33 -9.28 6.73
CA LEU A 121 -0.64 -8.37 6.12
C LEU A 121 0.04 -7.40 5.17
N VAL A 122 -0.64 -7.13 4.07
CA VAL A 122 -0.27 -6.09 3.10
C VAL A 122 -1.42 -5.10 2.99
N CYS A 123 -1.10 -3.81 3.07
CA CYS A 123 -2.03 -2.70 2.89
C CYS A 123 -1.33 -1.63 2.04
N HIS A 124 -1.37 -1.80 0.72
CA HIS A 124 -0.64 -0.95 -0.21
C HIS A 124 -1.59 -0.06 -1.02
N ASN A 125 -1.39 1.26 -0.93
CA ASN A 125 -2.18 2.27 -1.65
C ASN A 125 -3.70 2.17 -1.41
N LEU A 126 -4.08 1.83 -0.20
CA LEU A 126 -5.46 1.73 0.25
C LEU A 126 -5.85 2.88 1.20
N LEU A 127 -4.99 3.18 2.18
CA LEU A 127 -5.30 4.17 3.22
C LEU A 127 -5.54 5.57 2.67
N GLU A 128 -5.02 5.88 1.49
CA GLU A 128 -5.27 7.13 0.77
C GLU A 128 -6.76 7.33 0.45
N TYR A 129 -7.51 6.24 0.32
CA TYR A 129 -8.92 6.22 -0.08
C TYR A 129 -9.85 5.85 1.08
N SER A 130 -9.29 5.44 2.22
CA SER A 130 -10.07 5.11 3.40
C SER A 130 -10.71 6.36 4.00
N GLU A 131 -12.01 6.31 4.32
CA GLU A 131 -12.71 7.38 5.02
C GLU A 131 -12.15 7.58 6.43
N ASN A 132 -11.80 6.47 7.10
CA ASN A 132 -11.21 6.48 8.42
C ASN A 132 -9.97 5.59 8.49
N PRO A 133 -8.79 6.09 8.07
CA PRO A 133 -7.54 5.33 8.11
C PRO A 133 -7.21 4.76 9.50
N SER A 134 -7.58 5.50 10.57
CA SER A 134 -7.35 5.02 11.95
C SER A 134 -8.18 3.80 12.30
N ALA A 135 -9.44 3.75 11.86
CA ALA A 135 -10.27 2.56 12.05
C ALA A 135 -9.72 1.39 11.22
N THR A 136 -9.41 1.62 9.94
CA THR A 136 -8.86 0.60 9.05
C THR A 136 -7.58 -0.02 9.64
N VAL A 137 -6.63 0.79 10.13
CA VAL A 137 -5.38 0.27 10.70
C VAL A 137 -5.62 -0.49 12.02
N ARG A 138 -6.56 -0.04 12.88
CA ARG A 138 -6.93 -0.80 14.08
C ARG A 138 -7.55 -2.16 13.73
N ASP A 139 -8.34 -2.25 12.67
CA ASP A 139 -8.94 -3.51 12.23
C ASP A 139 -7.90 -4.45 11.61
N ILE A 140 -6.96 -3.89 10.84
CA ILE A 140 -5.76 -4.60 10.36
C ILE A 140 -4.95 -5.16 11.55
N ALA A 141 -4.64 -4.32 12.55
CA ALA A 141 -3.88 -4.75 13.72
C ALA A 141 -4.62 -5.82 14.56
N HIS A 142 -5.96 -5.81 14.57
CA HIS A 142 -6.75 -6.81 15.27
C HIS A 142 -6.62 -8.20 14.64
N VAL A 143 -6.62 -8.32 13.33
CA VAL A 143 -6.54 -9.60 12.62
C VAL A 143 -5.10 -10.08 12.42
N LEU A 144 -4.10 -9.20 12.61
CA LEU A 144 -2.68 -9.55 12.59
C LEU A 144 -2.29 -10.31 13.86
N ARG A 145 -1.60 -11.43 13.73
CA ARG A 145 -1.03 -12.17 14.86
C ARG A 145 0.02 -11.36 15.60
N LYS A 146 0.26 -11.74 16.86
CA LYS A 146 1.46 -11.30 17.57
C LYS A 146 2.68 -11.77 16.77
N ASP A 147 3.68 -10.90 16.66
CA ASP A 147 4.87 -11.12 15.82
C ASP A 147 4.57 -11.20 14.30
N GLY A 148 3.32 -11.03 13.89
CA GLY A 148 2.97 -10.94 12.49
C GLY A 148 3.53 -9.68 11.83
N VAL A 149 3.81 -9.76 10.52
CA VAL A 149 4.39 -8.69 9.71
C VAL A 149 3.29 -7.93 8.99
N LEU A 150 3.28 -6.60 9.12
CA LEU A 150 2.45 -5.69 8.33
C LEU A 150 3.33 -4.85 7.41
N SER A 151 2.96 -4.76 6.14
CA SER A 151 3.52 -3.78 5.21
C SER A 151 2.44 -2.78 4.80
N VAL A 152 2.68 -1.51 5.06
CA VAL A 152 1.83 -0.38 4.62
C VAL A 152 2.59 0.47 3.63
N LEU A 153 1.97 0.81 2.50
CA LEU A 153 2.50 1.73 1.49
C LEU A 153 1.47 2.81 1.21
N VAL A 154 1.88 4.08 1.36
CA VAL A 154 0.99 5.23 1.14
C VAL A 154 1.66 6.33 0.33
N ARG A 155 0.84 7.21 -0.28
CA ARG A 155 1.28 8.38 -1.01
C ARG A 155 1.89 9.42 -0.07
N ASN A 156 3.12 9.85 -0.37
CA ASN A 156 3.83 10.85 0.40
C ASN A 156 3.51 12.27 -0.08
N ARG A 157 3.16 13.15 0.85
CA ARG A 157 2.89 14.58 0.61
C ARG A 157 4.09 15.27 -0.03
N ALA A 158 5.30 15.08 0.52
CA ALA A 158 6.51 15.69 -0.02
C ALA A 158 6.79 15.23 -1.46
N GLY A 159 6.58 13.94 -1.76
CA GLY A 159 6.70 13.41 -3.12
C GLY A 159 5.67 13.97 -4.09
N GLU A 160 4.45 14.31 -3.62
CA GLU A 160 3.45 14.97 -4.47
C GLU A 160 3.85 16.42 -4.75
N VAL A 161 4.33 17.15 -3.74
CA VAL A 161 4.86 18.53 -3.90
C VAL A 161 5.98 18.57 -4.92
N LEU A 162 6.96 17.69 -4.80
CA LEU A 162 8.10 17.63 -5.73
C LEU A 162 7.67 17.26 -7.14
N LYS A 163 6.73 16.33 -7.29
CA LYS A 163 6.20 15.98 -8.62
C LYS A 163 5.58 17.20 -9.29
N GLU A 164 4.72 17.95 -8.59
CA GLU A 164 4.08 19.13 -9.17
C GLU A 164 5.10 20.24 -9.47
N ALA A 165 6.09 20.43 -8.59
CA ALA A 165 7.11 21.46 -8.77
C ALA A 165 8.09 21.15 -9.91
N VAL A 166 8.57 19.90 -10.02
CA VAL A 166 9.67 19.53 -10.91
C VAL A 166 9.16 18.95 -12.23
N LYS A 167 8.19 18.01 -12.17
CA LYS A 167 7.71 17.30 -13.37
C LYS A 167 6.60 18.06 -14.09
N SER A 168 5.61 18.56 -13.33
CA SER A 168 4.43 19.23 -13.89
C SER A 168 4.65 20.72 -14.10
N ALA A 169 5.67 21.32 -13.45
CA ALA A 169 5.92 22.76 -13.40
C ALA A 169 4.72 23.59 -12.87
N GLU A 170 3.88 22.95 -12.05
CA GLU A 170 2.68 23.55 -11.46
C GLU A 170 3.00 24.11 -10.05
N TRP A 171 3.79 25.18 -9.98
CA TRP A 171 4.34 25.71 -8.72
C TRP A 171 3.29 26.18 -7.72
N LYS A 172 2.16 26.75 -8.22
CA LYS A 172 1.04 27.13 -7.34
C LYS A 172 0.40 25.90 -6.68
N LEU A 173 0.21 24.82 -7.45
CA LEU A 173 -0.31 23.56 -6.96
C LEU A 173 0.69 22.89 -5.99
N ALA A 174 1.98 22.91 -6.34
CA ALA A 174 3.02 22.41 -5.43
C ALA A 174 3.01 23.16 -4.08
N THR A 175 2.85 24.50 -4.10
CA THR A 175 2.74 25.30 -2.86
C THR A 175 1.47 24.94 -2.08
N ALA A 176 0.33 24.77 -2.74
CA ALA A 176 -0.91 24.37 -2.08
C ALA A 176 -0.80 22.98 -1.45
N ASN A 177 -0.08 22.05 -2.11
CA ASN A 177 0.11 20.67 -1.63
C ASN A 177 1.01 20.57 -0.37
N LEU A 178 1.74 21.63 0.00
CA LEU A 178 2.55 21.62 1.25
C LEU A 178 1.71 21.34 2.49
N THR A 179 0.47 21.83 2.52
CA THR A 179 -0.45 21.70 3.65
C THR A 179 -1.72 20.93 3.31
N ALA A 180 -1.88 20.48 2.05
CA ALA A 180 -3.06 19.76 1.62
C ALA A 180 -3.13 18.38 2.30
N GLU A 181 -4.28 18.05 2.86
CA GLU A 181 -4.56 16.70 3.37
C GLU A 181 -4.94 15.75 2.24
N THR A 182 -5.62 16.27 1.21
CA THR A 182 -6.06 15.49 0.05
C THR A 182 -5.79 16.21 -1.26
N VAL A 183 -5.55 15.44 -2.31
CA VAL A 183 -5.40 15.95 -3.70
C VAL A 183 -6.28 15.17 -4.66
N ALA A 184 -6.48 15.71 -5.86
CA ALA A 184 -7.18 14.99 -6.92
C ALA A 184 -6.35 13.79 -7.38
N ASP A 185 -6.97 12.62 -7.44
CA ASP A 185 -6.34 11.43 -8.01
C ASP A 185 -6.58 11.37 -9.52
N THR A 186 -5.50 11.27 -10.28
CA THR A 186 -5.54 11.18 -11.74
C THR A 186 -5.90 9.79 -12.27
N LEU A 187 -5.81 8.74 -11.42
CA LEU A 187 -6.14 7.37 -11.81
C LEU A 187 -7.63 7.08 -11.70
N TYR A 188 -8.25 7.49 -10.59
CA TYR A 188 -9.64 7.15 -10.29
C TYR A 188 -10.60 8.34 -10.33
N GLY A 189 -10.08 9.57 -10.52
CA GLY A 189 -10.91 10.79 -10.55
C GLY A 189 -11.44 11.24 -9.17
N ASN A 190 -11.05 10.54 -8.10
CA ASN A 190 -11.45 10.80 -6.73
C ASN A 190 -10.43 11.70 -6.01
N ARG A 191 -10.72 12.06 -4.78
CA ARG A 191 -9.72 12.64 -3.88
C ARG A 191 -8.97 11.54 -3.15
N MET A 192 -7.65 11.68 -3.04
CA MET A 192 -6.82 10.79 -2.24
C MET A 192 -6.12 11.56 -1.13
N ARG A 193 -5.99 10.94 0.04
CA ARG A 193 -5.26 11.49 1.18
C ARG A 193 -3.76 11.40 0.93
N LEU A 194 -3.06 12.44 1.38
CA LEU A 194 -1.59 12.47 1.43
C LEU A 194 -1.12 12.25 2.86
N PHE A 195 -0.06 11.47 3.01
CA PHE A 195 0.56 11.19 4.30
C PHE A 195 1.95 11.82 4.36
N THR A 196 2.35 12.23 5.55
CA THR A 196 3.77 12.43 5.88
C THR A 196 4.30 11.18 6.59
N PRO A 197 5.63 11.02 6.71
CA PRO A 197 6.19 9.97 7.56
C PRO A 197 5.65 10.02 9.00
N ALA A 198 5.51 11.23 9.55
CA ALA A 198 4.97 11.42 10.90
C ALA A 198 3.51 10.98 11.03
N ASP A 199 2.65 11.29 10.03
CA ASP A 199 1.25 10.86 10.03
C ASP A 199 1.15 9.32 10.01
N LEU A 200 1.98 8.65 9.18
CA LEU A 200 1.99 7.20 9.10
C LEU A 200 2.51 6.57 10.40
N HIS A 201 3.58 7.12 10.96
CA HIS A 201 4.15 6.67 12.22
C HIS A 201 3.13 6.75 13.37
N GLU A 202 2.48 7.90 13.54
CA GLU A 202 1.45 8.12 14.55
C GLU A 202 0.28 7.15 14.38
N LEU A 203 -0.18 6.97 13.14
CA LEU A 203 -1.29 6.09 12.79
C LEU A 203 -1.01 4.63 13.20
N LEU A 204 0.16 4.12 12.87
CA LEU A 204 0.57 2.74 13.20
C LEU A 204 0.80 2.55 14.70
N THR A 205 1.51 3.47 15.34
CA THR A 205 1.82 3.40 16.78
C THR A 205 0.54 3.43 17.62
N ARG A 206 -0.44 4.29 17.28
CA ARG A 206 -1.74 4.33 17.97
C ARG A 206 -2.56 3.05 17.83
N ALA A 207 -2.29 2.26 16.80
CA ALA A 207 -2.92 0.96 16.61
C ALA A 207 -2.18 -0.20 17.31
N GLY A 208 -1.11 0.09 18.09
CA GLY A 208 -0.30 -0.91 18.78
C GLY A 208 0.67 -1.65 17.85
N LEU A 209 1.08 -1.00 16.78
CA LEU A 209 2.05 -1.51 15.81
C LEU A 209 3.41 -0.84 16.03
N GLU A 210 4.46 -1.63 16.06
CA GLU A 210 5.85 -1.18 16.17
C GLU A 210 6.51 -1.20 14.79
N ILE A 211 6.96 -0.02 14.34
CA ILE A 211 7.63 0.11 13.04
C ILE A 211 9.06 -0.39 13.17
N VAL A 212 9.41 -1.38 12.36
CA VAL A 212 10.75 -1.99 12.33
C VAL A 212 11.59 -1.50 11.17
N SER A 213 10.95 -0.96 10.12
CA SER A 213 11.66 -0.36 9.00
C SER A 213 10.77 0.59 8.21
N GLU A 214 11.39 1.63 7.66
CA GLU A 214 10.75 2.59 6.76
C GLU A 214 11.56 2.72 5.48
N HIS A 215 10.85 2.83 4.34
CA HIS A 215 11.46 2.92 3.02
C HIS A 215 10.74 3.94 2.14
N GLY A 216 11.53 4.76 1.45
CA GLY A 216 11.04 5.53 0.31
C GLY A 216 10.88 4.63 -0.90
N VAL A 217 9.78 4.80 -1.61
CA VAL A 217 9.51 4.07 -2.85
C VAL A 217 9.34 5.08 -3.97
N ARG A 218 10.17 4.96 -5.00
CA ARG A 218 10.32 5.92 -6.11
C ARG A 218 10.79 7.30 -5.61
N VAL A 219 12.10 7.42 -5.37
CA VAL A 219 12.77 8.64 -4.92
C VAL A 219 12.99 9.60 -6.08
N PHE A 220 13.57 9.10 -7.20
CA PHE A 220 13.97 9.94 -8.33
C PHE A 220 13.38 9.51 -9.69
N PHE A 221 12.82 8.32 -9.79
CA PHE A 221 12.34 7.75 -11.06
C PHE A 221 11.37 8.67 -11.80
N ASP A 222 10.50 9.36 -11.06
CA ASP A 222 9.50 10.26 -11.65
C ASP A 222 10.10 11.47 -12.39
N TYR A 223 11.37 11.78 -12.15
CA TYR A 223 12.11 12.93 -12.70
C TYR A 223 13.08 12.56 -13.80
N LEU A 224 13.18 11.26 -14.14
CA LEU A 224 14.02 10.81 -15.24
C LEU A 224 13.42 11.19 -16.59
N ALA A 225 14.30 11.57 -17.53
CA ALA A 225 13.94 11.75 -18.94
C ALA A 225 13.80 10.40 -19.70
N VAL A 226 14.02 9.27 -19.03
CA VAL A 226 13.97 7.93 -19.64
C VAL A 226 12.55 7.40 -19.59
N GLU A 227 11.92 7.21 -20.75
CA GLU A 227 10.51 6.81 -20.81
C GLU A 227 10.28 5.34 -20.49
N ASN A 228 11.08 4.41 -21.01
CA ASN A 228 10.89 2.96 -20.86
C ASN A 228 12.22 2.22 -20.58
N PRO A 229 12.78 2.33 -19.37
CA PRO A 229 14.00 1.59 -19.05
C PRO A 229 13.71 0.09 -19.00
N THR A 230 14.56 -0.70 -19.68
CA THR A 230 14.49 -2.17 -19.71
C THR A 230 15.84 -2.79 -19.42
N GLY A 231 15.89 -4.09 -19.12
CA GLY A 231 17.12 -4.83 -18.92
C GLY A 231 18.05 -4.20 -17.89
N ALA A 232 19.32 -4.00 -18.27
CA ALA A 232 20.34 -3.47 -17.36
C ALA A 232 20.01 -2.08 -16.80
N ALA A 233 19.40 -1.19 -17.61
CA ALA A 233 19.03 0.14 -17.16
C ALA A 233 17.96 0.06 -16.05
N TYR A 234 16.94 -0.78 -16.21
CA TYR A 234 15.94 -0.99 -15.17
C TYR A 234 16.57 -1.54 -13.86
N SER A 235 17.48 -2.51 -13.98
CA SER A 235 18.17 -3.09 -12.81
C SER A 235 18.99 -2.05 -12.05
N GLN A 236 19.72 -1.19 -12.76
CA GLN A 236 20.51 -0.12 -12.15
C GLN A 236 19.63 0.93 -11.46
N ILE A 237 18.51 1.29 -12.09
CA ILE A 237 17.51 2.20 -11.49
C ILE A 237 16.91 1.57 -10.22
N PHE A 238 16.52 0.31 -10.29
CA PHE A 238 15.96 -0.41 -9.16
C PHE A 238 16.92 -0.48 -7.96
N GLU A 239 18.19 -0.82 -8.24
CA GLU A 239 19.23 -0.90 -7.21
C GLU A 239 19.47 0.47 -6.54
N LEU A 240 19.58 1.53 -7.34
CA LEU A 240 19.76 2.88 -6.83
C LEU A 240 18.53 3.36 -6.04
N GLU A 241 17.32 3.15 -6.56
CA GLU A 241 16.06 3.48 -5.86
C GLU A 241 15.95 2.75 -4.51
N SER A 242 16.26 1.45 -4.48
CA SER A 242 16.26 0.65 -3.25
C SER A 242 17.28 1.19 -2.23
N THR A 243 18.47 1.57 -2.71
CA THR A 243 19.55 2.13 -1.87
C THR A 243 19.17 3.49 -1.30
N LEU A 244 18.64 4.40 -2.12
CA LEU A 244 18.22 5.73 -1.70
C LEU A 244 17.00 5.67 -0.79
N GLY A 245 16.01 4.82 -1.12
CA GLY A 245 14.80 4.68 -0.33
C GLY A 245 15.05 4.23 1.13
N ALA A 246 16.17 3.56 1.39
CA ALA A 246 16.58 3.16 2.73
C ALA A 246 17.29 4.27 3.54
N ARG A 247 17.56 5.44 2.93
CA ARG A 247 18.27 6.55 3.57
C ARG A 247 17.30 7.63 4.03
N PRO A 248 17.40 8.10 5.30
CA PRO A 248 16.44 9.07 5.85
C PRO A 248 16.29 10.35 5.03
N GLU A 249 17.38 10.87 4.46
CA GLU A 249 17.38 12.08 3.66
C GLU A 249 16.63 11.96 2.34
N PHE A 250 16.52 10.75 1.77
CA PHE A 250 15.80 10.47 0.54
C PHE A 250 14.42 9.86 0.79
N PHE A 251 14.27 9.07 1.85
CA PHE A 251 12.99 8.53 2.29
C PHE A 251 11.93 9.64 2.43
N ALA A 252 12.30 10.76 3.08
CA ALA A 252 11.37 11.85 3.37
C ALA A 252 10.76 12.48 2.11
N ILE A 253 11.43 12.43 0.96
CA ILE A 253 11.00 13.06 -0.30
C ILE A 253 10.54 12.07 -1.37
N ALA A 254 10.59 10.77 -1.09
CA ALA A 254 10.14 9.75 -2.04
C ALA A 254 8.66 9.90 -2.41
N ARG A 255 8.28 9.39 -3.55
CA ARG A 255 6.91 9.44 -4.06
C ARG A 255 5.90 8.73 -3.15
N TYR A 256 6.32 7.64 -2.54
CA TYR A 256 5.57 6.87 -1.55
C TYR A 256 6.45 6.60 -0.34
N ILE A 257 5.81 6.39 0.80
CA ILE A 257 6.43 5.90 2.02
C ILE A 257 5.88 4.53 2.33
N GLN A 258 6.78 3.61 2.67
CA GLN A 258 6.44 2.26 3.10
C GLN A 258 6.94 2.06 4.51
N ALA A 259 6.07 1.56 5.38
CA ALA A 259 6.43 1.10 6.72
C ALA A 259 6.26 -0.41 6.80
N ILE A 260 7.24 -1.08 7.38
CA ILE A 260 7.14 -2.47 7.83
C ILE A 260 7.01 -2.42 9.35
N ALA A 261 5.97 -3.08 9.86
CA ALA A 261 5.65 -3.08 11.28
C ALA A 261 5.33 -4.47 11.79
N HIS A 262 5.52 -4.69 13.09
CA HIS A 262 5.05 -5.85 13.83
C HIS A 262 3.98 -5.44 14.82
N ARG A 263 3.13 -6.39 15.21
CA ARG A 263 2.22 -6.15 16.32
C ARG A 263 3.01 -6.18 17.63
N SER A 264 2.98 -5.06 18.39
CA SER A 264 3.68 -4.94 19.66
C SER A 264 3.20 -5.96 20.70
N HIS A 265 4.13 -6.51 21.47
CA HIS A 265 3.81 -7.35 22.65
C HIS A 265 3.25 -6.54 23.84
N ALA A 266 3.35 -5.21 23.83
CA ALA A 266 2.81 -4.39 24.88
C ALA A 266 1.27 -4.42 24.87
N SER A 267 0.68 -5.08 25.86
CA SER A 267 -0.71 -4.89 26.20
C SER A 267 -0.92 -3.39 26.50
N TYR A 268 -1.70 -2.69 25.68
CA TYR A 268 -2.31 -1.44 26.12
C TYR A 268 -3.15 -1.77 27.34
N SER A 269 -2.60 -1.54 28.54
CA SER A 269 -3.44 -1.38 29.71
C SER A 269 -4.37 -0.22 29.38
N GLU A 270 -5.67 -0.51 29.33
CA GLU A 270 -6.71 0.51 29.31
C GLU A 270 -6.35 1.52 30.39
N VAL A 271 -5.93 2.72 29.97
CA VAL A 271 -5.93 3.86 30.86
C VAL A 271 -7.42 4.21 30.99
N ALA A 272 -8.07 3.53 31.92
CA ALA A 272 -9.31 4.00 32.48
C ALA A 272 -8.99 5.37 33.09
N GLY A 273 -9.39 6.42 32.42
CA GLY A 273 -9.38 7.77 32.99
C GLY A 273 -10.35 7.81 34.16
N PRO A 274 -10.07 8.71 35.12
CA PRO A 274 -10.93 8.94 36.30
C PRO A 274 -12.28 9.53 35.94
#